data_543e3563109ac23cbcec91d6601cdea8
#
_entry.id   543e3563109ac23cbcec91d6601cdea8
#
_cell.length_a   1.000
_cell.length_b   1.000
_cell.length_c   1.000
_cell.angle_alpha   90.00
_cell.angle_beta   90.00
_cell.angle_gamma   90.00
#
_symmetry.space_group_name_H-M   'P 1'
#
loop_
_entity.id
_entity.type
_entity.pdbx_description
1 polymer ?
#
loop_
_entity_poly.entity_id
_entity_poly.type
_entity_poly.pdbx_seq_one_letter_code
_entity_poly.pdbx_strand_id
1 'polypeptide(L)'
;MAKSTNSKTKLSSKSLETEELRKIDAYWRASLYLCVGMIYLKDNPLLREPLKFEHLKKRLLGHWGSDPGQTFTWVHLNRMIKKYDLNMIYISGPGHGAPW
;
A
#
# COMPACT_ATOMS: atom_id res chain seq x y z
N MET A 1 -15.76 -24.89 28.98
CA MET A 1 -15.72 -24.99 27.51
C MET A 1 -16.06 -23.68 26.81
N ALA A 2 -17.16 -23.06 27.12
CA ALA A 2 -17.52 -21.76 26.51
C ALA A 2 -16.49 -20.66 26.75
N LYS A 3 -15.89 -20.58 27.93
CA LYS A 3 -14.85 -19.61 28.24
C LYS A 3 -13.58 -19.77 27.39
N SER A 4 -13.16 -21.01 27.12
CA SER A 4 -11.98 -21.29 26.30
C SER A 4 -12.22 -20.86 24.85
N THR A 5 -13.40 -21.12 24.31
CA THR A 5 -13.78 -20.71 22.96
C THR A 5 -13.84 -19.19 22.84
N ASN A 6 -14.41 -18.49 23.84
CA ASN A 6 -14.48 -17.04 23.86
C ASN A 6 -13.09 -16.38 23.91
N SER A 7 -12.18 -16.95 24.70
CA SER A 7 -10.79 -16.46 24.75
C SER A 7 -10.10 -16.57 23.40
N LYS A 8 -10.24 -17.69 22.71
CA LYS A 8 -9.67 -17.87 21.36
C LYS A 8 -10.27 -16.89 20.39
N THR A 9 -11.58 -16.68 20.42
CA THR A 9 -12.28 -15.71 19.57
C THR A 9 -11.77 -14.29 19.83
N LYS A 10 -11.59 -13.90 21.09
CA LYS A 10 -11.06 -12.60 21.47
C LYS A 10 -9.63 -12.40 20.94
N LEU A 11 -8.76 -13.42 21.06
CA LEU A 11 -7.39 -13.34 20.57
C LEU A 11 -7.36 -13.25 19.04
N SER A 12 -8.17 -14.04 18.34
CA SER A 12 -8.23 -14.02 16.88
C SER A 12 -8.88 -12.76 16.32
N SER A 13 -9.80 -12.13 17.06
CA SER A 13 -10.47 -10.90 16.67
C SER A 13 -9.71 -9.65 17.09
N LYS A 14 -8.58 -9.78 17.79
CA LYS A 14 -7.76 -8.64 18.19
C LYS A 14 -7.13 -8.02 16.96
N SER A 15 -7.74 -6.96 16.49
CA SER A 15 -7.26 -6.20 15.35
C SER A 15 -6.01 -5.39 15.72
N LEU A 16 -5.46 -4.70 14.74
CA LEU A 16 -4.36 -3.77 14.94
C LEU A 16 -4.77 -2.67 15.93
N GLU A 17 -3.81 -2.23 16.73
CA GLU A 17 -4.02 -1.07 17.57
C GLU A 17 -4.29 0.17 16.70
N THR A 18 -5.06 1.10 17.22
CA THR A 18 -5.50 2.30 16.49
C THR A 18 -4.32 3.07 15.88
N GLU A 19 -3.25 3.24 16.63
CA GLU A 19 -2.06 3.97 16.14
C GLU A 19 -1.32 3.19 15.06
N GLU A 20 -1.22 1.89 15.18
CA GLU A 20 -0.61 1.04 14.16
C GLU A 20 -1.43 1.06 12.88
N LEU A 21 -2.76 0.95 13.00
CA LEU A 21 -3.66 1.04 11.86
C LEU A 21 -3.53 2.41 11.16
N ARG A 22 -3.44 3.49 11.91
CA ARG A 22 -3.25 4.83 11.36
C ARG A 22 -1.94 4.93 10.56
N LYS A 23 -0.87 4.36 11.08
CA LYS A 23 0.43 4.36 10.38
C LYS A 23 0.39 3.52 9.10
N ILE A 24 -0.24 2.37 9.15
CA ILE A 24 -0.40 1.49 7.99
C ILE A 24 -1.21 2.20 6.90
N ASP A 25 -2.32 2.81 7.27
CA ASP A 25 -3.16 3.56 6.35
C ASP A 25 -2.39 4.75 5.72
N ALA A 26 -1.66 5.49 6.54
CA ALA A 26 -0.84 6.61 6.05
C ALA A 26 0.23 6.14 5.06
N TYR A 27 0.92 5.05 5.35
CA TYR A 27 1.92 4.48 4.47
C TYR A 27 1.30 4.04 3.13
N TRP A 28 0.19 3.31 3.20
CA TRP A 28 -0.52 2.84 2.01
C TRP A 28 -0.97 4.01 1.13
N ARG A 29 -1.57 5.03 1.72
CA ARG A 29 -2.04 6.22 0.99
C ARG A 29 -0.89 6.99 0.36
N ALA A 30 0.22 7.17 1.06
CA ALA A 30 1.40 7.83 0.53
C ALA A 30 1.97 7.06 -0.67
N SER A 31 2.04 5.74 -0.57
CA SER A 31 2.49 4.88 -1.67
C SER A 31 1.57 4.99 -2.87
N LEU A 32 0.25 4.97 -2.67
CA LEU A 32 -0.72 5.15 -3.76
C LEU A 32 -0.57 6.50 -4.45
N TYR A 33 -0.35 7.56 -3.68
CA TYR A 33 -0.12 8.88 -4.25
C TYR A 33 1.10 8.90 -5.17
N LEU A 34 2.20 8.30 -4.72
CA LEU A 34 3.42 8.21 -5.52
C LEU A 34 3.22 7.34 -6.77
N CYS A 35 2.45 6.25 -6.65
CA CYS A 35 2.11 5.39 -7.80
C CYS A 35 1.35 6.17 -8.87
N VAL A 36 0.35 6.95 -8.48
CA VAL A 36 -0.40 7.78 -9.43
C VAL A 36 0.53 8.74 -10.16
N GLY A 37 1.40 9.42 -9.43
CA GLY A 37 2.38 10.33 -10.03
C GLY A 37 3.29 9.61 -11.01
N MET A 38 3.79 8.44 -10.63
CA MET A 38 4.69 7.65 -11.48
C MET A 38 4.00 7.15 -12.75
N ILE A 39 2.74 6.73 -12.64
CA ILE A 39 2.00 6.18 -13.77
C ILE A 39 1.57 7.28 -14.75
N TYR A 40 1.07 8.40 -14.26
CA TYR A 40 0.32 9.35 -15.08
C TYR A 40 1.01 10.69 -15.29
N LEU A 41 1.95 11.08 -14.44
CA LEU A 41 2.57 12.40 -14.53
C LEU A 41 4.00 12.33 -15.04
N LYS A 42 4.35 13.25 -15.93
CA LYS A 42 5.73 13.49 -16.34
C LYS A 42 6.37 14.65 -15.55
N ASP A 43 5.53 15.48 -14.94
CA ASP A 43 5.96 16.66 -14.20
C ASP A 43 4.96 17.00 -13.09
N ASN A 44 5.36 17.85 -12.15
CA ASN A 44 4.52 18.33 -11.06
C ASN A 44 3.89 17.21 -10.19
N PRO A 45 4.64 16.14 -9.84
CA PRO A 45 4.05 15.02 -9.09
C PRO A 45 3.63 15.40 -7.66
N LEU A 46 4.19 16.46 -7.10
CA LEU A 46 3.85 16.93 -5.76
C LEU A 46 2.78 18.03 -5.78
N LEU A 47 2.19 18.30 -6.92
CA LEU A 47 1.13 19.31 -7.10
C LEU A 47 1.50 20.67 -6.47
N ARG A 48 2.72 21.12 -6.70
CA ARG A 48 3.19 22.42 -6.24
C ARG A 48 2.51 23.58 -6.95
N GLU A 49 1.95 23.30 -8.11
CA GLU A 49 1.09 24.20 -8.87
C GLU A 49 -0.16 23.42 -9.30
N PRO A 50 -1.25 24.10 -9.68
CA PRO A 50 -2.46 23.41 -10.16
C PRO A 50 -2.17 22.49 -11.33
N LEU A 51 -2.81 21.32 -11.34
CA LEU A 51 -2.62 20.32 -12.37
C LEU A 51 -3.07 20.84 -13.74
N LYS A 52 -2.22 20.64 -14.76
CA LYS A 52 -2.48 21.04 -16.15
C LYS A 52 -2.27 19.85 -17.08
N PHE A 53 -2.85 19.89 -18.26
CA PHE A 53 -2.67 18.83 -19.25
C PHE A 53 -1.20 18.58 -19.62
N GLU A 54 -0.39 19.60 -19.66
CA GLU A 54 1.02 19.50 -19.97
C GLU A 54 1.83 18.71 -18.92
N HIS A 55 1.29 18.54 -17.71
CA HIS A 55 1.90 17.71 -16.66
C HIS A 55 1.64 16.23 -16.88
N LEU A 56 0.68 15.86 -17.72
CA LEU A 56 0.31 14.46 -17.93
C LEU A 56 1.19 13.84 -19.00
N LYS A 57 1.45 12.54 -18.84
CA LYS A 57 2.10 11.76 -19.88
C LYS A 57 1.19 11.65 -21.09
N LYS A 58 1.77 11.68 -22.28
CA LYS A 58 1.00 11.49 -23.52
C LYS A 58 0.30 10.14 -23.54
N ARG A 59 0.94 9.12 -23.01
CA ARG A 59 0.46 7.76 -22.97
C ARG A 59 0.05 7.42 -21.55
N LEU A 60 -1.25 7.39 -21.27
CA LEU A 60 -1.80 7.12 -19.96
C LEU A 60 -2.02 5.59 -19.78
N LEU A 61 -0.95 4.83 -19.92
CA LEU A 61 -0.98 3.38 -19.70
C LEU A 61 -0.46 3.04 -18.31
N GLY A 62 -1.17 2.15 -17.63
CA GLY A 62 -0.77 1.68 -16.31
C GLY A 62 -1.77 0.69 -15.75
N HIS A 63 -1.32 -0.06 -14.73
CA HIS A 63 -2.14 -1.04 -14.05
C HIS A 63 -2.62 -0.50 -12.70
N TRP A 64 -3.28 0.66 -12.74
CA TRP A 64 -3.77 1.29 -11.52
C TRP A 64 -4.63 0.35 -10.66
N GLY A 65 -5.40 -0.54 -11.30
CA GLY A 65 -6.22 -1.51 -10.58
C GLY A 65 -5.42 -2.49 -9.73
N SER A 66 -4.20 -2.83 -10.13
CA SER A 66 -3.34 -3.74 -9.36
C SER A 66 -2.50 -3.02 -8.29
N ASP A 67 -2.17 -1.75 -8.49
CA ASP A 67 -1.32 -1.00 -7.58
C ASP A 67 -1.87 -0.92 -6.16
N PRO A 68 -3.14 -0.57 -5.93
CA PRO A 68 -3.69 -0.56 -4.58
C PRO A 68 -3.59 -1.90 -3.86
N GLY A 69 -3.86 -3.01 -4.56
CA GLY A 69 -3.78 -4.34 -3.99
C GLY A 69 -2.34 -4.79 -3.70
N GLN A 70 -1.43 -4.52 -4.62
CA GLN A 70 0.00 -4.84 -4.45
C GLN A 70 0.59 -4.05 -3.29
N THR A 71 0.34 -2.76 -3.25
CA THR A 71 0.80 -1.89 -2.17
C THR A 71 0.21 -2.31 -0.82
N PHE A 72 -1.06 -2.65 -0.79
CA PHE A 72 -1.72 -3.16 0.42
C PHE A 72 -1.02 -4.42 0.94
N THR A 73 -0.74 -5.36 0.06
CA THR A 73 -0.02 -6.59 0.39
C THR A 73 1.36 -6.26 0.96
N TRP A 74 2.10 -5.39 0.30
CA TRP A 74 3.44 -5.00 0.73
C TRP A 74 3.44 -4.33 2.11
N VAL A 75 2.51 -3.41 2.36
CA VAL A 75 2.44 -2.71 3.64
C VAL A 75 2.24 -3.68 4.80
N HIS A 76 1.38 -4.68 4.61
CA HIS A 76 1.16 -5.71 5.64
C HIS A 76 2.36 -6.65 5.78
N LEU A 77 2.99 -7.04 4.69
CA LEU A 77 4.23 -7.84 4.75
C LEU A 77 5.34 -7.08 5.45
N ASN A 78 5.51 -5.80 5.13
CA ASN A 78 6.50 -4.94 5.78
C ASN A 78 6.27 -4.86 7.30
N ARG A 79 5.02 -4.80 7.72
CA ARG A 79 4.66 -4.88 9.13
C ARG A 79 5.16 -6.17 9.77
N MET A 80 4.94 -7.29 9.11
CA MET A 80 5.40 -8.60 9.59
C MET A 80 6.93 -8.69 9.62
N ILE A 81 7.59 -8.19 8.59
CA ILE A 81 9.05 -8.13 8.52
C ILE A 81 9.61 -7.39 9.73
N LYS A 82 9.08 -6.22 10.02
CA LYS A 82 9.54 -5.40 11.14
C LYS A 82 9.21 -6.02 12.49
N LYS A 83 8.04 -6.62 12.63
CA LYS A 83 7.60 -7.21 13.89
C LYS A 83 8.41 -8.44 14.28
N TYR A 84 8.79 -9.26 13.32
CA TYR A 84 9.46 -10.55 13.56
C TYR A 84 10.90 -10.59 13.07
N ASP A 85 11.44 -9.45 12.63
CA ASP A 85 12.81 -9.34 12.09
C ASP A 85 13.08 -10.37 10.99
N LEU A 86 12.20 -10.39 10.00
CA LEU A 86 12.24 -11.38 8.92
C LEU A 86 13.09 -10.88 7.75
N ASN A 87 13.78 -11.81 7.09
CA ASN A 87 14.40 -11.59 5.80
C ASN A 87 13.44 -12.09 4.72
N MET A 88 12.87 -11.18 3.94
CA MET A 88 11.89 -11.51 2.92
C MET A 88 12.20 -10.79 1.62
N ILE A 89 11.88 -11.45 0.51
CA ILE A 89 11.88 -10.85 -0.83
C ILE A 89 10.46 -10.97 -1.38
N TYR A 90 9.90 -9.86 -1.81
CA TYR A 90 8.59 -9.84 -2.44
C TYR A 90 8.76 -9.76 -3.96
N ILE A 91 8.24 -10.75 -4.67
CA ILE A 91 8.33 -10.82 -6.12
C ILE A 91 6.95 -10.57 -6.69
N SER A 92 6.82 -9.54 -7.52
CA SER A 92 5.58 -9.18 -8.18
C SER A 92 5.69 -9.41 -9.68
N GLY A 93 4.70 -10.04 -10.26
CA GLY A 93 4.58 -10.24 -11.70
C GLY A 93 3.14 -10.05 -12.16
N PRO A 94 2.93 -9.45 -13.32
CA PRO A 94 3.96 -8.82 -14.18
C PRO A 94 4.48 -7.51 -13.58
N GLY A 95 5.78 -7.22 -13.84
CA GLY A 95 6.45 -6.07 -13.25
C GLY A 95 5.86 -4.71 -13.61
N HIS A 96 5.19 -4.58 -14.75
CA HIS A 96 4.55 -3.35 -15.17
C HIS A 96 3.32 -2.98 -14.31
N GLY A 97 2.87 -3.87 -13.46
CA GLY A 97 1.80 -3.60 -12.49
C GLY A 97 2.30 -3.20 -11.11
N ALA A 98 3.56 -2.83 -10.97
CA ALA A 98 4.20 -2.62 -9.67
C ALA A 98 4.96 -1.29 -9.54
N PRO A 99 4.37 -0.13 -9.85
CA PRO A 99 4.97 1.17 -9.50
C PRO A 99 4.88 1.52 -8.00
N TRP A 100 4.36 0.63 -7.21
CA TRP A 100 4.16 0.77 -5.78
C TRP A 100 5.43 0.77 -4.94
#